data_23be665e47c5c0e88e43a6575fd2e08a
#
_entry.id   23be665e47c5c0e88e43a6575fd2e08a
#
_cell.length_a   1.000
_cell.length_b   1.000
_cell.length_c   1.000
_cell.angle_alpha   90.00
_cell.angle_beta   90.00
_cell.angle_gamma   90.00
#
_symmetry.space_group_name_H-M   'P 1'
#
loop_
_entity.id
_entity.type
_entity.pdbx_description
1 polymer ?
#
loop_
_entity_poly.entity_id
_entity_poly.type
_entity_poly.pdbx_seq_one_letter_code
_entity_poly.pdbx_strand_id
1 'polypeptide(L)'
;MEKYIIITEFGEQQDIRVGLKSCKNKYNLLLCWAKHLSYPYIGIKSKTKLIEDIKFDLREFKQYVMNARSYMTNFYHESYLVNGIHIELYIVKREQNCESSFLFKIFVFYKNWDFQVEKEYNSPFAALVDSLNIIQWNEFSQEEKNEFEKVLKSTSHVNCVIRNLVWNLECSILGNSLKVYIVKS
;
A
#
# COMPACT_ATOMS: atom_id res chain seq x y z
N MET A 1 -2.94 -21.83 4.56
CA MET A 1 -2.27 -20.56 4.89
C MET A 1 -2.80 -19.49 3.95
N GLU A 2 -3.17 -18.35 4.49
CA GLU A 2 -3.64 -17.21 3.70
C GLU A 2 -2.46 -16.44 3.12
N LYS A 3 -2.62 -15.89 1.92
CA LYS A 3 -1.61 -15.06 1.25
C LYS A 3 -1.97 -13.59 1.37
N TYR A 4 -0.98 -12.76 1.65
CA TYR A 4 -1.14 -11.32 1.83
C TYR A 4 -0.08 -10.56 1.05
N ILE A 5 -0.49 -9.47 0.42
CA ILE A 5 0.40 -8.46 -0.12
C ILE A 5 0.49 -7.35 0.91
N ILE A 6 1.70 -6.92 1.23
CA ILE A 6 1.98 -5.89 2.22
C ILE A 6 2.67 -4.74 1.51
N ILE A 7 2.13 -3.54 1.66
CA ILE A 7 2.79 -2.30 1.29
C ILE A 7 3.12 -1.59 2.59
N THR A 8 4.37 -1.26 2.81
CA THR A 8 4.86 -0.50 3.97
C THR A 8 5.44 0.81 3.49
N GLU A 9 4.91 1.91 3.98
CA GLU A 9 5.40 3.26 3.75
C GLU A 9 6.11 3.77 4.98
N PHE A 10 7.29 4.39 4.82
CA PHE A 10 8.10 4.90 5.91
C PHE A 10 8.27 6.42 5.79
N GLY A 11 7.74 7.14 6.79
CA GLY A 11 7.96 8.56 7.01
C GLY A 11 7.55 9.46 5.84
N GLU A 12 7.93 10.71 5.95
CA GLU A 12 7.60 11.75 4.97
C GLU A 12 8.32 11.57 3.61
N GLN A 13 9.38 10.77 3.57
CA GLN A 13 10.13 10.50 2.34
C GLN A 13 9.48 9.45 1.45
N GLN A 14 8.35 8.88 1.89
CA GLN A 14 7.63 7.85 1.15
C GLN A 14 8.54 6.70 0.66
N ASP A 15 9.45 6.21 1.53
CA ASP A 15 10.16 4.96 1.23
C ASP A 15 9.15 3.82 1.31
N ILE A 16 8.76 3.27 0.16
CA ILE A 16 7.71 2.27 0.06
C ILE A 16 8.33 0.91 -0.23
N ARG A 17 7.92 -0.08 0.55
CA ARG A 17 8.33 -1.48 0.38
C ARG A 17 7.15 -2.37 0.17
N VAL A 18 7.24 -3.25 -0.80
CA VAL A 18 6.19 -4.21 -1.14
C VAL A 18 6.68 -5.63 -0.89
N GLY A 19 5.85 -6.44 -0.25
CA GLY A 19 6.18 -7.83 0.04
C GLY A 19 4.98 -8.77 -0.06
N LEU A 20 5.25 -10.04 -0.38
CA LEU A 20 4.28 -11.13 -0.33
C LEU A 20 4.58 -12.00 0.88
N LYS A 21 3.58 -12.27 1.70
CA LYS A 21 3.70 -13.12 2.89
C LYS A 21 2.57 -14.15 2.95
N SER A 22 2.91 -15.32 3.49
CA SER A 22 1.93 -16.37 3.79
C SER A 22 1.88 -16.58 5.29
N CYS A 23 0.71 -16.40 5.90
CA CYS A 23 0.50 -16.53 7.33
C CYS A 23 -0.81 -17.29 7.62
N LYS A 24 -0.99 -17.77 8.87
CA LYS A 24 -2.22 -18.44 9.29
C LYS A 24 -3.42 -17.49 9.28
N ASN A 25 -3.20 -16.24 9.67
CA ASN A 25 -4.19 -15.17 9.69
C ASN A 25 -3.49 -13.80 9.72
N LYS A 26 -4.27 -12.72 9.65
CA LYS A 26 -3.79 -11.34 9.65
C LYS A 26 -2.98 -10.96 10.91
N TYR A 27 -3.29 -11.54 12.08
CA TYR A 27 -2.58 -11.25 13.33
C TYR A 27 -1.16 -11.82 13.32
N ASN A 28 -1.01 -13.06 12.86
CA ASN A 28 0.30 -13.66 12.65
C ASN A 28 1.11 -12.89 11.59
N LEU A 29 0.42 -12.27 10.63
CA LEU A 29 1.04 -11.41 9.63
C LEU A 29 1.68 -10.19 10.24
N LEU A 30 0.97 -9.46 11.13
CA LEU A 30 1.52 -8.28 11.83
C LEU A 30 2.78 -8.61 12.60
N LEU A 31 2.75 -9.68 13.39
CA LEU A 31 3.94 -10.13 14.14
C LEU A 31 5.07 -10.56 13.23
N CYS A 32 4.76 -11.24 12.14
CA CYS A 32 5.75 -11.64 11.14
C CYS A 32 6.35 -10.40 10.45
N TRP A 33 5.53 -9.44 10.06
CA TRP A 33 5.98 -8.18 9.47
C TRP A 33 6.90 -7.42 10.42
N ALA A 34 6.47 -7.17 11.66
CA ALA A 34 7.27 -6.44 12.64
C ALA A 34 8.62 -7.11 12.94
N LYS A 35 8.66 -8.45 13.01
CA LYS A 35 9.91 -9.22 13.18
C LYS A 35 10.88 -9.05 12.02
N HIS A 36 10.37 -8.93 10.79
CA HIS A 36 11.18 -8.79 9.58
C HIS A 36 11.34 -7.33 9.13
N LEU A 37 10.77 -6.39 9.92
CA LEU A 37 10.93 -4.97 9.64
C LEU A 37 12.42 -4.61 9.66
N SER A 38 12.91 -4.17 8.51
CA SER A 38 14.28 -3.73 8.30
C SER A 38 14.24 -2.33 7.72
N TYR A 39 14.56 -1.36 8.57
CA TYR A 39 14.69 0.02 8.16
C TYR A 39 15.91 0.62 8.85
N PRO A 40 16.79 1.35 8.14
CA PRO A 40 18.07 1.81 8.70
C PRO A 40 17.94 2.64 9.97
N TYR A 41 16.80 3.33 10.15
CA TYR A 41 16.56 4.24 11.28
C TYR A 41 15.77 3.61 12.44
N ILE A 42 15.31 2.36 12.27
CA ILE A 42 14.59 1.63 13.33
C ILE A 42 15.56 0.70 14.03
N GLY A 43 16.08 1.16 15.16
CA GLY A 43 16.99 0.37 16.00
C GLY A 43 16.31 -0.86 16.60
N ILE A 44 17.13 -1.82 17.07
CA ILE A 44 16.68 -3.08 17.68
C ILE A 44 15.70 -2.82 18.84
N LYS A 45 15.96 -1.84 19.70
CA LYS A 45 15.09 -1.50 20.85
C LYS A 45 13.70 -1.06 20.41
N SER A 46 13.61 -0.17 19.41
CA SER A 46 12.33 0.33 18.88
C SER A 46 11.52 -0.77 18.19
N LYS A 47 12.19 -1.66 17.48
CA LYS A 47 11.60 -2.85 16.89
C LYS A 47 11.06 -3.82 17.94
N THR A 48 11.81 -4.04 19.02
CA THR A 48 11.38 -4.89 20.14
C THR A 48 10.14 -4.32 20.78
N LYS A 49 10.12 -3.00 21.06
CA LYS A 49 8.97 -2.31 21.61
C LYS A 49 7.74 -2.45 20.69
N LEU A 50 7.87 -2.20 19.40
CA LEU A 50 6.76 -2.39 18.43
C LEU A 50 6.19 -3.81 18.49
N ILE A 51 7.05 -4.83 18.57
CA ILE A 51 6.60 -6.23 18.69
C ILE A 51 5.86 -6.47 20.01
N GLU A 52 6.31 -5.87 21.11
CA GLU A 52 5.65 -5.96 22.40
C GLU A 52 4.30 -5.25 22.40
N ASP A 53 4.22 -4.06 21.84
CA ASP A 53 2.98 -3.29 21.67
C ASP A 53 1.95 -4.09 20.85
N ILE A 54 2.33 -4.62 19.68
CA ILE A 54 1.48 -5.48 18.86
C ILE A 54 1.01 -6.71 19.66
N LYS A 55 1.89 -7.36 20.42
CA LYS A 55 1.51 -8.52 21.26
C LYS A 55 0.55 -8.14 22.38
N PHE A 56 0.74 -6.97 22.98
CA PHE A 56 -0.13 -6.46 24.03
C PHE A 56 -1.53 -6.24 23.46
N ASP A 57 -1.64 -5.49 22.36
CA ASP A 57 -2.91 -5.23 21.69
C ASP A 57 -3.65 -6.51 21.30
N LEU A 58 -2.92 -7.51 20.77
CA LEU A 58 -3.49 -8.81 20.43
C LEU A 58 -3.99 -9.63 21.62
N ARG A 59 -3.48 -9.39 22.84
CA ARG A 59 -3.93 -10.06 24.07
C ARG A 59 -5.12 -9.37 24.71
N GLU A 60 -5.04 -8.05 24.85
CA GLU A 60 -6.05 -7.24 25.53
C GLU A 60 -7.33 -7.13 24.69
N PHE A 61 -7.16 -6.94 23.39
CA PHE A 61 -8.27 -6.87 22.45
C PHE A 61 -8.40 -8.21 21.73
N LYS A 62 -9.06 -9.19 22.34
CA LYS A 62 -9.37 -10.50 21.73
C LYS A 62 -10.05 -10.40 20.36
N GLN A 63 -10.51 -9.22 20.00
CA GLN A 63 -11.08 -8.83 18.72
C GLN A 63 -10.37 -7.58 18.20
N TYR A 64 -9.04 -7.58 18.12
CA TYR A 64 -8.34 -6.53 17.43
C TYR A 64 -8.80 -6.53 15.98
N VAL A 65 -9.71 -5.63 15.69
CA VAL A 65 -10.19 -5.40 14.33
C VAL A 65 -9.19 -4.45 13.71
N MET A 66 -8.23 -4.98 12.94
CA MET A 66 -7.49 -4.16 12.00
C MET A 66 -8.50 -3.28 11.26
N ASN A 67 -8.23 -1.99 11.18
CA ASN A 67 -9.11 -1.03 10.54
C ASN A 67 -9.39 -1.44 9.10
N ALA A 68 -10.47 -2.19 8.90
CA ALA A 68 -10.96 -2.49 7.57
C ALA A 68 -11.57 -1.19 7.02
N ARG A 69 -11.03 -0.65 5.95
CA ARG A 69 -11.71 0.43 5.25
C ARG A 69 -12.98 -0.15 4.61
N SER A 70 -14.13 0.33 5.04
CA SER A 70 -15.46 -0.23 4.73
C SER A 70 -15.83 -0.29 3.24
N TYR A 71 -15.06 0.37 2.40
CA TYR A 71 -15.27 0.45 0.95
C TYR A 71 -14.33 -0.47 0.13
N MET A 72 -13.45 -1.22 0.81
CA MET A 72 -12.55 -2.18 0.16
C MET A 72 -12.67 -3.57 0.78
N THR A 73 -12.78 -4.58 -0.05
CA THR A 73 -12.80 -5.98 0.38
C THR A 73 -11.38 -6.47 0.67
N ASN A 74 -11.22 -7.28 1.73
CA ASN A 74 -9.92 -7.91 2.06
C ASN A 74 -8.74 -6.93 2.19
N PHE A 75 -9.02 -5.70 2.62
CA PHE A 75 -8.04 -4.65 2.81
C PHE A 75 -8.00 -4.22 4.27
N TYR A 76 -6.78 -4.03 4.79
CA TYR A 76 -6.52 -3.60 6.16
C TYR A 76 -5.44 -2.53 6.16
N HIS A 77 -5.58 -1.55 7.04
CA HIS A 77 -4.64 -0.45 7.20
C HIS A 77 -4.30 -0.27 8.67
N GLU A 78 -3.03 -0.13 8.98
CA GLU A 78 -2.51 0.13 10.31
C GLU A 78 -1.45 1.23 10.24
N SER A 79 -1.37 2.05 11.28
CA SER A 79 -0.39 3.12 11.41
C SER A 79 0.38 2.97 12.71
N TYR A 80 1.69 3.14 12.65
CA TYR A 80 2.59 3.03 13.79
C TYR A 80 3.53 4.22 13.86
N LEU A 81 3.81 4.71 15.07
CA LEU A 81 4.88 5.67 15.32
C LEU A 81 6.03 4.95 16.01
N VAL A 82 7.13 4.73 15.30
CA VAL A 82 8.29 3.99 15.80
C VAL A 82 9.53 4.87 15.76
N ASN A 83 10.03 5.27 16.92
CA ASN A 83 11.21 6.14 17.04
C ASN A 83 11.06 7.47 16.25
N GLY A 84 9.89 8.08 16.29
CA GLY A 84 9.58 9.31 15.56
C GLY A 84 9.34 9.13 14.06
N ILE A 85 9.40 7.90 13.54
CA ILE A 85 9.11 7.58 12.17
C ILE A 85 7.67 7.06 12.07
N HIS A 86 6.84 7.72 11.28
CA HIS A 86 5.52 7.20 10.91
C HIS A 86 5.69 6.03 9.94
N ILE A 87 4.98 4.94 10.21
CA ILE A 87 4.93 3.77 9.35
C ILE A 87 3.48 3.46 9.03
N GLU A 88 3.12 3.58 7.78
CA GLU A 88 1.81 3.16 7.27
C GLU A 88 1.92 1.76 6.68
N LEU A 89 0.98 0.89 7.07
CA LEU A 89 0.96 -0.50 6.68
C LEU A 89 -0.36 -0.82 5.99
N TYR A 90 -0.29 -1.08 4.69
CA TYR A 90 -1.43 -1.49 3.88
C TYR A 90 -1.33 -2.98 3.59
N ILE A 91 -2.37 -3.72 3.92
CA ILE A 91 -2.41 -5.17 3.81
C ILE A 91 -3.59 -5.57 2.93
N VAL A 92 -3.30 -6.28 1.86
CA VAL A 92 -4.30 -6.86 0.96
C VAL A 92 -4.29 -8.37 1.14
N LYS A 93 -5.40 -8.94 1.63
CA LYS A 93 -5.60 -10.38 1.65
C LYS A 93 -5.94 -10.86 0.26
N ARG A 94 -5.19 -11.84 -0.24
CA ARG A 94 -5.41 -12.43 -1.54
C ARG A 94 -6.47 -13.54 -1.45
N GLU A 95 -7.46 -13.49 -2.29
CA GLU A 95 -8.42 -14.58 -2.44
C GLU A 95 -7.81 -15.74 -3.24
N GLN A 96 -7.99 -16.98 -2.75
CA GLN A 96 -7.34 -18.15 -3.36
C GLN A 96 -8.00 -18.63 -4.65
N ASN A 97 -9.24 -18.19 -4.94
CA ASN A 97 -10.08 -18.77 -5.97
C ASN A 97 -10.49 -17.84 -7.11
N CYS A 98 -9.90 -16.65 -7.20
CA CYS A 98 -10.25 -15.69 -8.26
C CYS A 98 -9.20 -15.67 -9.37
N GLU A 99 -9.14 -16.72 -10.20
CA GLU A 99 -8.37 -16.66 -11.45
C GLU A 99 -9.00 -15.72 -12.49
N SER A 100 -10.28 -15.38 -12.34
CA SER A 100 -11.06 -14.58 -13.29
C SER A 100 -11.37 -13.15 -12.82
N SER A 101 -11.08 -12.75 -11.58
CA SER A 101 -11.38 -11.40 -11.15
C SER A 101 -10.28 -10.43 -11.57
N PHE A 102 -10.67 -9.42 -12.29
CA PHE A 102 -9.87 -8.25 -12.63
C PHE A 102 -10.02 -7.13 -11.57
N LEU A 103 -10.23 -7.51 -10.31
CA LEU A 103 -10.35 -6.56 -9.22
C LEU A 103 -8.95 -6.07 -8.82
N PHE A 104 -8.74 -4.77 -8.91
CA PHE A 104 -7.49 -4.12 -8.55
C PHE A 104 -7.70 -3.13 -7.42
N LYS A 105 -6.75 -3.12 -6.48
CA LYS A 105 -6.61 -2.08 -5.47
C LYS A 105 -5.45 -1.18 -5.90
N ILE A 106 -5.71 0.10 -5.94
CA ILE A 106 -4.77 1.10 -6.42
C ILE A 106 -4.42 2.00 -5.25
N PHE A 107 -3.15 2.19 -5.02
CA PHE A 107 -2.59 3.05 -4.00
C PHE A 107 -1.78 4.14 -4.70
N VAL A 108 -2.13 5.39 -4.46
CA VAL A 108 -1.45 6.56 -5.01
C VAL A 108 -0.85 7.35 -3.86
N PHE A 109 0.45 7.61 -3.92
CA PHE A 109 1.19 8.39 -2.97
C PHE A 109 1.77 9.61 -3.68
N TYR A 110 1.39 10.81 -3.24
CA TYR A 110 1.87 12.06 -3.81
C TYR A 110 1.94 13.15 -2.75
N LYS A 111 3.11 13.76 -2.53
CA LYS A 111 3.36 14.69 -1.41
C LYS A 111 2.98 14.01 -0.08
N ASN A 112 2.08 14.64 0.69
CA ASN A 112 1.56 14.12 1.97
C ASN A 112 0.20 13.41 1.80
N TRP A 113 -0.15 13.04 0.56
CA TRP A 113 -1.43 12.44 0.21
C TRP A 113 -1.27 10.97 -0.09
N ASP A 114 -2.12 10.16 0.51
CA ASP A 114 -2.39 8.80 0.08
C ASP A 114 -3.83 8.70 -0.43
N PHE A 115 -4.00 8.10 -1.57
CA PHE A 115 -5.29 7.83 -2.16
C PHE A 115 -5.41 6.36 -2.51
N GLN A 116 -6.59 5.78 -2.25
CA GLN A 116 -6.82 4.37 -2.45
C GLN A 116 -8.18 4.14 -3.10
N VAL A 117 -8.22 3.25 -4.09
CA VAL A 117 -9.44 2.86 -4.78
C VAL A 117 -9.43 1.37 -5.10
N GLU A 118 -10.62 0.76 -5.10
CA GLU A 118 -10.83 -0.61 -5.55
C GLU A 118 -11.87 -0.61 -6.68
N LYS A 119 -11.53 -1.22 -7.80
CA LYS A 119 -12.40 -1.32 -8.96
C LYS A 119 -11.96 -2.45 -9.90
N GLU A 120 -12.86 -2.91 -10.74
CA GLU A 120 -12.56 -3.88 -11.80
C GLU A 120 -11.97 -3.19 -13.02
N TYR A 121 -10.88 -3.77 -13.54
CA TYR A 121 -10.21 -3.32 -14.76
C TYR A 121 -9.72 -4.51 -15.59
N ASN A 122 -9.57 -4.29 -16.89
CA ASN A 122 -9.10 -5.31 -17.81
C ASN A 122 -7.57 -5.51 -17.76
N SER A 123 -6.83 -4.56 -17.19
CA SER A 123 -5.39 -4.62 -17.07
C SER A 123 -4.86 -3.67 -15.99
N PRO A 124 -3.63 -3.89 -15.47
CA PRO A 124 -2.99 -2.95 -14.55
C PRO A 124 -2.79 -1.56 -15.16
N PHE A 125 -2.55 -1.48 -16.47
CA PHE A 125 -2.39 -0.20 -17.14
C PHE A 125 -3.73 0.57 -17.23
N ALA A 126 -4.84 -0.11 -17.52
CA ALA A 126 -6.17 0.50 -17.46
C ALA A 126 -6.51 0.99 -16.05
N ALA A 127 -6.15 0.23 -15.03
CA ALA A 127 -6.27 0.63 -13.63
C ALA A 127 -5.47 1.91 -13.32
N LEU A 128 -4.21 1.99 -13.81
CA LEU A 128 -3.37 3.18 -13.66
C LEU A 128 -4.05 4.41 -14.30
N VAL A 129 -4.46 4.31 -15.56
CA VAL A 129 -5.05 5.44 -16.30
C VAL A 129 -6.30 5.96 -15.59
N ASP A 130 -7.20 5.05 -15.17
CA ASP A 130 -8.43 5.43 -14.51
C ASP A 130 -8.20 5.98 -13.09
N SER A 131 -7.21 5.46 -12.36
CA SER A 131 -6.91 5.93 -11.00
C SER A 131 -6.52 7.40 -10.98
N LEU A 132 -5.76 7.85 -11.95
CA LEU A 132 -5.33 9.24 -12.07
C LEU A 132 -6.50 10.16 -12.49
N ASN A 133 -7.55 9.63 -13.11
CA ASN A 133 -8.79 10.35 -13.39
C ASN A 133 -9.70 10.44 -12.15
N ILE A 134 -9.59 9.50 -11.21
CA ILE A 134 -10.44 9.41 -10.00
C ILE A 134 -9.84 10.22 -8.84
N ILE A 135 -8.54 10.50 -8.84
CA ILE A 135 -7.90 11.34 -7.81
C ILE A 135 -8.69 12.65 -7.69
N GLN A 136 -9.07 13.00 -6.46
CA GLN A 136 -9.80 14.22 -6.20
C GLN A 136 -8.91 15.43 -6.51
N TRP A 137 -8.99 15.90 -7.73
CA TRP A 137 -8.18 16.97 -8.30
C TRP A 137 -8.34 18.33 -7.60
N ASN A 138 -9.27 18.47 -6.64
CA ASN A 138 -9.51 19.74 -5.95
C ASN A 138 -8.29 20.25 -5.17
N GLU A 139 -7.35 19.37 -4.87
CA GLU A 139 -6.15 19.65 -4.09
C GLU A 139 -4.88 19.78 -4.93
N PHE A 140 -5.01 19.57 -6.24
CA PHE A 140 -3.92 19.73 -7.19
C PHE A 140 -4.08 21.04 -7.98
N SER A 141 -2.98 21.74 -8.17
CA SER A 141 -2.93 22.89 -9.06
C SER A 141 -3.20 22.48 -10.52
N GLN A 142 -3.63 23.41 -11.34
CA GLN A 142 -3.84 23.14 -12.77
C GLN A 142 -2.53 22.70 -13.46
N GLU A 143 -1.40 23.20 -12.99
CA GLU A 143 -0.08 22.86 -13.51
C GLU A 143 0.29 21.41 -13.19
N GLU A 144 0.02 20.95 -11.97
CA GLU A 144 0.20 19.54 -11.58
C GLU A 144 -0.69 18.61 -12.41
N LYS A 145 -1.95 18.96 -12.61
CA LYS A 145 -2.88 18.20 -13.47
C LYS A 145 -2.34 18.05 -14.88
N ASN A 146 -1.88 19.12 -15.49
CA ASN A 146 -1.34 19.10 -16.83
C ASN A 146 -0.08 18.22 -16.92
N GLU A 147 0.76 18.24 -15.88
CA GLU A 147 1.95 17.39 -15.84
C GLU A 147 1.61 15.91 -15.65
N PHE A 148 0.61 15.60 -14.81
CA PHE A 148 0.06 14.25 -14.71
C PHE A 148 -0.43 13.72 -16.06
N GLU A 149 -1.18 14.51 -16.80
CA GLU A 149 -1.66 14.12 -18.13
C GLU A 149 -0.52 13.83 -19.09
N LYS A 150 0.57 14.59 -19.04
CA LYS A 150 1.76 14.35 -19.86
C LYS A 150 2.41 13.02 -19.48
N VAL A 151 2.58 12.75 -18.18
CA VAL A 151 3.12 11.47 -17.69
C VAL A 151 2.26 10.31 -18.18
N LEU A 152 0.94 10.38 -18.05
CA LEU A 152 0.03 9.36 -18.55
C LEU A 152 0.17 9.11 -20.06
N LYS A 153 0.20 10.19 -20.84
CA LYS A 153 0.34 10.11 -22.31
C LYS A 153 1.68 9.52 -22.73
N SER A 154 2.74 9.73 -21.94
CA SER A 154 4.08 9.18 -22.20
C SER A 154 4.28 7.77 -21.64
N THR A 155 3.42 7.34 -20.71
CA THR A 155 3.52 6.02 -20.07
C THR A 155 2.85 4.97 -20.95
N SER A 156 3.60 3.98 -21.38
CA SER A 156 3.10 2.86 -22.21
C SER A 156 2.89 1.57 -21.41
N HIS A 157 3.46 1.48 -20.21
CA HIS A 157 3.41 0.28 -19.37
C HIS A 157 3.63 0.62 -17.90
N VAL A 158 3.27 -0.30 -17.02
CA VAL A 158 3.58 -0.26 -15.59
C VAL A 158 4.65 -1.30 -15.26
N ASN A 159 5.54 -0.99 -14.33
CA ASN A 159 6.59 -1.92 -13.92
C ASN A 159 5.99 -3.06 -13.08
N CYS A 160 6.40 -4.29 -13.35
CA CYS A 160 5.98 -5.45 -12.56
C CYS A 160 6.87 -5.59 -11.33
N VAL A 161 6.33 -5.35 -10.14
CA VAL A 161 7.02 -5.50 -8.84
C VAL A 161 6.92 -6.93 -8.32
N ILE A 162 5.72 -7.51 -8.37
CA ILE A 162 5.49 -8.92 -8.05
C ILE A 162 4.70 -9.52 -9.22
N ARG A 163 5.26 -10.54 -9.84
CA ARG A 163 4.72 -11.15 -11.06
C ARG A 163 3.23 -11.44 -10.96
N ASN A 164 2.46 -10.86 -11.86
CA ASN A 164 1.00 -10.99 -11.97
C ASN A 164 0.19 -10.57 -10.73
N LEU A 165 0.79 -9.82 -9.81
CA LEU A 165 0.15 -9.43 -8.56
C LEU A 165 0.28 -7.95 -8.23
N VAL A 166 1.46 -7.37 -8.44
CA VAL A 166 1.73 -5.97 -8.10
C VAL A 166 2.52 -5.31 -9.21
N TRP A 167 2.06 -4.15 -9.60
CA TRP A 167 2.72 -3.26 -10.55
C TRP A 167 2.87 -1.88 -9.94
N ASN A 168 3.83 -1.11 -10.42
CA ASN A 168 3.98 0.27 -10.01
C ASN A 168 4.31 1.22 -11.18
N LEU A 169 4.03 2.49 -10.93
CA LEU A 169 4.58 3.62 -11.65
C LEU A 169 5.24 4.55 -10.63
N GLU A 170 6.47 4.93 -10.88
CA GLU A 170 7.16 5.96 -10.08
C GLU A 170 7.68 7.04 -11.02
N CYS A 171 7.35 8.29 -10.73
CA CYS A 171 7.79 9.44 -11.51
C CYS A 171 7.81 10.71 -10.64
N SER A 172 8.25 11.82 -11.21
CA SER A 172 8.24 13.13 -10.58
C SER A 172 7.24 14.04 -11.27
N ILE A 173 6.43 14.73 -10.48
CA ILE A 173 5.49 15.76 -10.93
C ILE A 173 5.90 17.08 -10.27
N LEU A 174 6.39 18.02 -11.07
CA LEU A 174 6.88 19.32 -10.59
C LEU A 174 7.85 19.20 -9.40
N GLY A 175 8.78 18.24 -9.47
CA GLY A 175 9.78 17.99 -8.44
C GLY A 175 9.30 17.15 -7.25
N ASN A 176 8.01 16.81 -7.16
CA ASN A 176 7.48 15.92 -6.12
C ASN A 176 7.38 14.47 -6.62
N SER A 177 7.70 13.52 -5.75
CA SER A 177 7.58 12.09 -6.08
C SER A 177 6.12 11.70 -6.18
N LEU A 178 5.75 11.03 -7.28
CA LEU A 178 4.50 10.31 -7.44
C LEU A 178 4.80 8.82 -7.47
N LYS A 179 4.12 8.03 -6.65
CA LYS A 179 4.20 6.57 -6.66
C LYS A 179 2.79 6.00 -6.71
N VAL A 180 2.57 5.12 -7.67
CA VAL A 180 1.31 4.39 -7.84
C VAL A 180 1.60 2.91 -7.75
N TYR A 181 0.90 2.21 -6.85
CA TYR A 181 0.96 0.76 -6.75
C TYR A 181 -0.40 0.18 -7.10
N ILE A 182 -0.39 -0.81 -7.96
CA ILE A 182 -1.58 -1.51 -8.46
C ILE A 182 -1.48 -2.96 -8.01
N VAL A 183 -2.43 -3.38 -7.20
CA VAL A 183 -2.44 -4.71 -6.56
C VAL A 183 -3.65 -5.48 -7.07
N LYS A 184 -3.42 -6.63 -7.67
CA LYS A 184 -4.49 -7.59 -8.02
C LYS A 184 -4.89 -8.36 -6.76
N SER A 185 -6.13 -8.21 -6.34
CA SER A 185 -6.70 -8.87 -5.16
C SER A 185 -7.25 -10.26 -5.48
#